data_588eee5b74909786095be58e0b02069b
#
_entry.id   588eee5b74909786095be58e0b02069b
#
_cell.length_a   1.000
_cell.length_b   1.000
_cell.length_c   1.000
_cell.angle_alpha   90.00
_cell.angle_beta   90.00
_cell.angle_gamma   90.00
#
_symmetry.space_group_name_H-M   'P 1'
#
loop_
_entity.id
_entity.type
_entity.pdbx_description
1 polymer ?
#
loop_
_entity_poly.entity_id
_entity_poly.type
_entity_poly.pdbx_seq_one_letter_code
_entity_poly.pdbx_strand_id
1 'polypeptide(L)'
;MTYNLFISHSWAYSDAYEKLINLLDSADEFSYKNYSVPKDDPIHNARYDYQLKAAIRNKMQHASCVLILAGVYSTYSKWINIEIELAQEMGKKIIAIEPWGAEKTSITVKSNANKIVKWQTSSIVNAIKE
;
A
#
# COMPACT_ATOMS: atom_id res chain seq x y z
N MET A 1 14.30 12.78 -8.78
CA MET A 1 14.21 11.32 -8.62
C MET A 1 12.74 10.89 -8.55
N THR A 2 12.41 9.83 -9.26
CA THR A 2 11.05 9.30 -9.28
C THR A 2 10.99 8.02 -8.44
N TYR A 3 10.04 7.95 -7.53
CA TYR A 3 9.87 6.79 -6.65
C TYR A 3 8.79 5.86 -7.21
N ASN A 4 9.05 4.58 -7.18
CA ASN A 4 8.11 3.57 -7.67
C ASN A 4 7.37 2.99 -6.48
N LEU A 5 6.05 3.19 -6.45
CA LEU A 5 5.22 2.82 -5.30
C LEU A 5 4.19 1.76 -5.68
N PHE A 6 3.99 0.81 -4.78
CA PHE A 6 2.84 -0.09 -4.83
C PHE A 6 1.91 0.30 -3.68
N ILE A 7 0.73 0.80 -4.02
CA ILE A 7 -0.27 1.17 -3.02
C ILE A 7 -1.24 0.00 -2.87
N SER A 8 -1.44 -0.45 -1.64
CA SER A 8 -2.25 -1.61 -1.33
C SER A 8 -3.62 -1.56 -2.01
N HIS A 9 -4.03 -2.69 -2.57
CA HIS A 9 -5.33 -2.79 -3.23
C HIS A 9 -6.51 -2.62 -2.26
N SER A 10 -6.34 -2.94 -0.99
CA SER A 10 -7.40 -2.78 0.00
C SER A 10 -7.91 -1.35 0.10
N TRP A 11 -7.10 -0.36 -0.28
CA TRP A 11 -7.48 1.04 -0.31
C TRP A 11 -8.62 1.31 -1.30
N ALA A 12 -8.78 0.42 -2.32
CA ALA A 12 -9.80 0.59 -3.34
C ALA A 12 -11.23 0.43 -2.78
N TYR A 13 -11.35 -0.14 -1.59
CA TYR A 13 -12.65 -0.34 -0.95
C TYR A 13 -13.09 0.85 -0.09
N SER A 14 -12.35 1.94 -0.13
CA SER A 14 -12.68 3.15 0.62
C SER A 14 -12.18 4.37 -0.14
N ASP A 15 -12.59 5.55 0.32
CA ASP A 15 -12.11 6.80 -0.26
C ASP A 15 -10.67 7.12 0.15
N ALA A 16 -10.08 6.32 1.01
CA ALA A 16 -8.71 6.51 1.48
C ALA A 16 -7.70 6.47 0.33
N TYR A 17 -7.93 5.62 -0.67
CA TYR A 17 -7.04 5.55 -1.82
C TYR A 17 -6.93 6.89 -2.55
N GLU A 18 -8.06 7.49 -2.89
CA GLU A 18 -8.08 8.77 -3.60
C GLU A 18 -7.49 9.89 -2.74
N LYS A 19 -7.78 9.87 -1.44
CA LYS A 19 -7.22 10.83 -0.52
C LYS A 19 -5.70 10.74 -0.45
N LEU A 20 -5.17 9.51 -0.45
CA LEU A 20 -3.72 9.31 -0.46
C LEU A 20 -3.10 9.83 -1.74
N ILE A 21 -3.70 9.53 -2.88
CA ILE A 21 -3.21 9.99 -4.18
C ILE A 21 -3.17 11.53 -4.19
N ASN A 22 -4.24 12.18 -3.75
CA ASN A 22 -4.29 13.64 -3.68
C ASN A 22 -3.20 14.20 -2.77
N LEU A 23 -2.95 13.53 -1.67
CA LEU A 23 -1.94 13.93 -0.71
C LEU A 23 -0.53 13.82 -1.29
N LEU A 24 -0.24 12.72 -2.01
CA LEU A 24 1.04 12.53 -2.68
C LEU A 24 1.23 13.51 -3.84
N ASP A 25 0.17 13.78 -4.59
CA ASP A 25 0.22 14.70 -5.72
C ASP A 25 0.41 16.16 -5.27
N SER A 26 0.01 16.49 -4.05
CA SER A 26 0.18 17.83 -3.51
C SER A 26 1.55 18.06 -2.88
N ALA A 27 2.36 17.01 -2.74
CA ALA A 27 3.68 17.13 -2.13
C ALA A 27 4.65 17.85 -3.07
N ASP A 28 5.37 18.84 -2.53
CA ASP A 28 6.36 19.60 -3.28
C ASP A 28 7.58 18.75 -3.60
N GLU A 29 8.08 18.90 -4.82
CA GLU A 29 9.31 18.24 -5.28
C GLU A 29 9.30 16.71 -5.09
N PHE A 30 8.11 16.11 -5.23
CA PHE A 30 7.95 14.68 -5.09
C PHE A 30 7.31 14.09 -6.34
N SER A 31 8.02 13.17 -6.99
CA SER A 31 7.54 12.46 -8.18
C SER A 31 7.49 10.97 -7.90
N TYR A 32 6.44 10.32 -8.34
CA TYR A 32 6.30 8.88 -8.15
C TYR A 32 5.55 8.23 -9.31
N LYS A 33 5.76 6.93 -9.45
CA LYS A 33 4.97 6.09 -10.34
C LYS A 33 4.14 5.14 -9.49
N ASN A 34 2.87 5.00 -9.86
CA ASN A 34 1.91 4.18 -9.14
C ASN A 34 1.72 2.84 -9.84
N TYR A 35 2.19 1.78 -9.20
CA TYR A 35 2.08 0.42 -9.71
C TYR A 35 0.95 -0.37 -9.05
N SER A 36 0.03 0.31 -8.39
CA SER A 36 -1.11 -0.32 -7.73
C SER A 36 -1.96 -1.12 -8.72
N VAL A 37 -2.63 -2.14 -8.21
CA VAL A 37 -3.63 -2.85 -9.00
C VAL A 37 -4.83 -1.91 -9.18
N PRO A 38 -5.24 -1.60 -10.42
CA PRO A 38 -6.39 -0.73 -10.65
C PRO A 38 -7.67 -1.33 -10.10
N LYS A 39 -8.56 -0.47 -9.62
CA LYS A 39 -9.84 -0.87 -9.05
C LYS A 39 -10.65 -1.77 -9.99
N ASP A 40 -10.59 -1.49 -11.28
CA ASP A 40 -11.35 -2.20 -12.29
C ASP A 40 -10.56 -3.35 -12.95
N ASP A 41 -9.41 -3.69 -12.40
CA ASP A 41 -8.57 -4.75 -12.95
C ASP A 41 -9.25 -6.12 -12.75
N PRO A 42 -9.24 -6.98 -13.79
CA PRO A 42 -9.82 -8.33 -13.70
C PRO A 42 -9.27 -9.20 -12.57
N ILE A 43 -8.18 -8.83 -11.95
CA ILE A 43 -7.63 -9.51 -10.79
C ILE A 43 -8.69 -9.67 -9.67
N HIS A 44 -9.68 -8.78 -9.61
CA HIS A 44 -10.79 -8.88 -8.67
C HIS A 44 -11.60 -10.14 -8.86
N ASN A 45 -11.56 -10.71 -10.06
CA ASN A 45 -12.28 -11.91 -10.42
C ASN A 45 -11.40 -13.15 -10.40
N ALA A 46 -10.20 -13.04 -9.83
CA ALA A 46 -9.30 -14.18 -9.73
C ALA A 46 -9.96 -15.29 -8.92
N ARG A 47 -10.04 -16.46 -9.52
CA ARG A 47 -10.72 -17.62 -8.95
C ARG A 47 -9.89 -18.27 -7.85
N TYR A 48 -8.57 -18.27 -8.02
CA TYR A 48 -7.64 -18.98 -7.16
C TYR A 48 -6.61 -18.02 -6.58
N ASP A 49 -6.15 -18.35 -5.38
CA ASP A 49 -5.16 -17.54 -4.67
C ASP A 49 -3.87 -17.35 -5.45
N TYR A 50 -3.43 -18.39 -6.19
CA TYR A 50 -2.19 -18.26 -6.96
C TYR A 50 -2.31 -17.25 -8.09
N GLN A 51 -3.50 -17.10 -8.68
CA GLN A 51 -3.75 -16.11 -9.73
C GLN A 51 -3.67 -14.70 -9.16
N LEU A 52 -4.29 -14.50 -8.00
CA LEU A 52 -4.28 -13.23 -7.30
C LEU A 52 -2.85 -12.86 -6.89
N LYS A 53 -2.15 -13.81 -6.32
CA LYS A 53 -0.77 -13.63 -5.88
C LYS A 53 0.15 -13.28 -7.05
N ALA A 54 0.00 -13.98 -8.18
CA ALA A 54 0.81 -13.74 -9.37
C ALA A 54 0.58 -12.33 -9.93
N ALA A 55 -0.67 -11.87 -9.96
CA ALA A 55 -1.00 -10.56 -10.47
C ALA A 55 -0.46 -9.45 -9.57
N ILE A 56 -0.55 -9.61 -8.27
CA ILE A 56 0.00 -8.65 -7.31
C ILE A 56 1.52 -8.61 -7.42
N ARG A 57 2.17 -9.78 -7.51
CA ARG A 57 3.62 -9.89 -7.68
C ARG A 57 4.08 -9.14 -8.94
N ASN A 58 3.33 -9.29 -10.02
CA ASN A 58 3.64 -8.65 -11.30
C ASN A 58 3.71 -7.12 -11.19
N LYS A 59 2.80 -6.54 -10.43
CA LYS A 59 2.77 -5.09 -10.19
C LYS A 59 3.85 -4.68 -9.20
N MET A 60 3.94 -5.40 -8.09
CA MET A 60 4.83 -5.05 -6.98
C MET A 60 6.31 -5.13 -7.34
N GLN A 61 6.69 -6.01 -8.28
CA GLN A 61 8.10 -6.17 -8.65
C GLN A 61 8.74 -4.88 -9.14
N HIS A 62 7.95 -3.96 -9.70
CA HIS A 62 8.45 -2.69 -10.21
C HIS A 62 8.57 -1.61 -9.13
N ALA A 63 8.01 -1.87 -7.96
CA ALA A 63 8.01 -0.89 -6.88
C ALA A 63 9.21 -1.07 -5.96
N SER A 64 9.66 0.01 -5.34
CA SER A 64 10.67 -0.03 -4.30
C SER A 64 10.05 0.03 -2.92
N CYS A 65 8.79 0.44 -2.83
CA CYS A 65 8.11 0.70 -1.58
C CYS A 65 6.64 0.30 -1.69
N VAL A 66 6.12 -0.32 -0.63
CA VAL A 66 4.72 -0.76 -0.55
C VAL A 66 4.03 0.03 0.54
N LEU A 67 2.95 0.74 0.17
CA LEU A 67 2.16 1.53 1.11
C LEU A 67 0.90 0.75 1.48
N ILE A 68 0.73 0.47 2.77
CA ILE A 68 -0.42 -0.30 3.25
C ILE A 68 -1.18 0.51 4.30
N LEU A 69 -2.49 0.61 4.14
CA LEU A 69 -3.33 1.30 5.10
C LEU A 69 -3.53 0.43 6.34
N ALA A 70 -3.17 0.97 7.51
CA ALA A 70 -3.31 0.25 8.78
C ALA A 70 -4.66 0.52 9.45
N GLY A 71 -5.73 0.44 8.69
CA GLY A 71 -7.09 0.63 9.20
C GLY A 71 -7.69 -0.67 9.70
N VAL A 72 -8.81 -0.55 10.42
CA VAL A 72 -9.47 -1.71 11.04
C VAL A 72 -9.88 -2.76 10.00
N TYR A 73 -10.36 -2.32 8.86
CA TYR A 73 -10.82 -3.24 7.81
C TYR A 73 -9.68 -4.01 7.13
N SER A 74 -8.47 -3.51 7.20
CA SER A 74 -7.32 -4.18 6.61
C SER A 74 -7.01 -5.50 7.32
N THR A 75 -7.43 -5.65 8.58
CA THR A 75 -7.22 -6.87 9.35
C THR A 75 -7.89 -8.09 8.70
N TYR A 76 -8.99 -7.86 8.00
CA TYR A 76 -9.78 -8.93 7.40
C TYR A 76 -9.53 -9.08 5.91
N SER A 77 -8.60 -8.33 5.34
CA SER A 77 -8.35 -8.35 3.90
C SER A 77 -7.36 -9.45 3.53
N LYS A 78 -7.84 -10.39 2.74
CA LYS A 78 -6.99 -11.43 2.14
C LYS A 78 -5.90 -10.81 1.29
N TRP A 79 -6.21 -9.69 0.61
CA TRP A 79 -5.25 -8.98 -0.24
C TRP A 79 -4.09 -8.43 0.57
N ILE A 80 -4.37 -7.90 1.75
CA ILE A 80 -3.34 -7.34 2.63
C ILE A 80 -2.31 -8.41 3.00
N ASN A 81 -2.77 -9.60 3.38
CA ASN A 81 -1.88 -10.68 3.77
C ASN A 81 -0.98 -11.11 2.61
N ILE A 82 -1.53 -11.20 1.41
CA ILE A 82 -0.77 -11.55 0.22
C ILE A 82 0.26 -10.46 -0.10
N GLU A 83 -0.14 -9.20 0.01
CA GLU A 83 0.75 -8.07 -0.26
C GLU A 83 1.92 -8.02 0.72
N ILE A 84 1.67 -8.25 2.01
CA ILE A 84 2.72 -8.29 3.04
C ILE A 84 3.70 -9.42 2.74
N GLU A 85 3.18 -10.61 2.48
CA GLU A 85 3.99 -11.78 2.19
C GLU A 85 4.90 -11.55 0.99
N LEU A 86 4.34 -11.03 -0.10
CA LEU A 86 5.11 -10.77 -1.31
C LEU A 86 6.15 -9.67 -1.12
N ALA A 87 5.79 -8.61 -0.39
CA ALA A 87 6.73 -7.53 -0.12
C ALA A 87 7.94 -8.03 0.67
N GLN A 88 7.70 -8.88 1.66
CA GLN A 88 8.78 -9.48 2.45
C GLN A 88 9.64 -10.41 1.61
N GLU A 89 9.00 -11.25 0.79
CA GLU A 89 9.69 -12.16 -0.11
C GLU A 89 10.62 -11.44 -1.08
N MET A 90 10.16 -10.31 -1.60
CA MET A 90 10.90 -9.54 -2.59
C MET A 90 11.78 -8.46 -1.99
N GLY A 91 11.85 -8.38 -0.68
CA GLY A 91 12.69 -7.40 0.02
C GLY A 91 12.25 -5.95 -0.16
N LYS A 92 10.95 -5.73 -0.36
CA LYS A 92 10.41 -4.38 -0.52
C LYS A 92 10.17 -3.74 0.84
N LYS A 93 10.36 -2.42 0.92
CA LYS A 93 10.07 -1.67 2.13
C LYS A 93 8.56 -1.52 2.29
N ILE A 94 8.05 -1.86 3.46
CA ILE A 94 6.63 -1.73 3.78
C ILE A 94 6.42 -0.52 4.70
N ILE A 95 5.57 0.40 4.27
CA ILE A 95 5.18 1.56 5.06
C ILE A 95 3.72 1.41 5.44
N ALA A 96 3.45 1.30 6.74
CA ALA A 96 2.10 1.28 7.27
C ALA A 96 1.66 2.70 7.54
N ILE A 97 0.51 3.09 7.01
CA ILE A 97 -0.02 4.43 7.18
C ILE A 97 -1.25 4.35 8.08
N GLU A 98 -1.20 5.03 9.22
CA GLU A 98 -2.32 5.06 10.16
C GLU A 98 -3.33 6.11 9.71
N PRO A 99 -4.60 5.71 9.48
CA PRO A 99 -5.63 6.66 9.05
C PRO A 99 -5.84 7.74 10.10
N TRP A 100 -6.09 8.94 9.62
CA TRP A 100 -6.38 10.06 10.51
C TRP A 100 -7.67 9.79 11.29
N GLY A 101 -7.61 9.95 12.61
CA GLY A 101 -8.76 9.75 13.47
C GLY A 101 -9.13 8.29 13.72
N ALA A 102 -8.33 7.34 13.24
CA ALA A 102 -8.61 5.93 13.47
C ALA A 102 -8.38 5.55 14.93
N GLU A 103 -9.38 4.93 15.54
CA GLU A 103 -9.27 4.44 16.91
C GLU A 103 -8.61 3.07 16.96
N LYS A 104 -8.79 2.28 15.90
CA LYS A 104 -8.24 0.94 15.80
C LYS A 104 -7.37 0.82 14.55
N THR A 105 -6.23 0.17 14.72
CA THR A 105 -5.32 -0.09 13.59
C THR A 105 -4.98 -1.57 13.54
N SER A 106 -4.57 -2.03 12.37
CA SER A 106 -4.25 -3.44 12.17
C SER A 106 -2.90 -3.77 12.78
N ILE A 107 -2.90 -4.69 13.75
CA ILE A 107 -1.67 -5.19 14.35
C ILE A 107 -0.86 -5.95 13.31
N THR A 108 -1.53 -6.73 12.45
CA THR A 108 -0.87 -7.49 11.40
C THR A 108 -0.06 -6.57 10.47
N VAL A 109 -0.65 -5.48 10.01
CA VAL A 109 0.04 -4.55 9.14
C VAL A 109 1.21 -3.89 9.87
N LYS A 110 0.96 -3.39 11.08
CA LYS A 110 1.96 -2.64 11.83
C LYS A 110 3.14 -3.48 12.26
N SER A 111 2.91 -4.75 12.64
CA SER A 111 3.99 -5.63 13.08
C SER A 111 4.91 -6.09 11.94
N ASN A 112 4.44 -5.97 10.69
CA ASN A 112 5.21 -6.35 9.52
C ASN A 112 5.78 -5.17 8.75
N ALA A 113 5.49 -3.96 9.17
CA ALA A 113 5.95 -2.75 8.48
C ALA A 113 7.37 -2.38 8.89
N ASN A 114 8.13 -1.85 7.93
CA ASN A 114 9.45 -1.29 8.19
C ASN A 114 9.33 0.11 8.82
N LYS A 115 8.27 0.83 8.45
CA LYS A 115 7.97 2.16 8.97
C LYS A 115 6.48 2.28 9.24
N ILE A 116 6.12 3.01 10.30
CA ILE A 116 4.73 3.31 10.63
C ILE A 116 4.62 4.83 10.68
N VAL A 117 3.73 5.39 9.88
CA VAL A 117 3.57 6.83 9.78
C VAL A 117 2.12 7.24 9.96
N LYS A 118 1.92 8.49 10.36
CA LYS A 118 0.61 9.09 10.49
C LYS A 118 0.15 9.64 9.13
N TRP A 119 -1.11 10.01 9.05
CA TRP A 119 -1.72 10.57 7.85
C TRP A 119 -1.30 12.01 7.65
N GLN A 120 -0.06 12.21 7.21
CA GLN A 120 0.51 13.53 6.94
C GLN A 120 1.43 13.43 5.73
N THR A 121 1.37 14.42 4.84
CA THR A 121 2.16 14.42 3.60
C THR A 121 3.65 14.26 3.90
N SER A 122 4.18 15.08 4.80
CA SER A 122 5.61 15.07 5.11
C SER A 122 6.06 13.73 5.70
N SER A 123 5.26 13.16 6.59
CA SER A 123 5.61 11.88 7.22
C SER A 123 5.66 10.76 6.19
N ILE A 124 4.68 10.71 5.30
CA ILE A 124 4.59 9.67 4.26
C ILE A 124 5.73 9.84 3.26
N VAL A 125 5.93 11.05 2.74
CA VAL A 125 6.96 11.31 1.74
C VAL A 125 8.36 11.05 2.31
N ASN A 126 8.63 11.46 3.54
CA ASN A 126 9.92 11.22 4.17
C ASN A 126 10.19 9.73 4.35
N ALA A 127 9.17 8.95 4.72
CA ALA A 127 9.30 7.49 4.84
C ALA A 127 9.63 6.85 3.50
N ILE A 128 9.02 7.33 2.42
CA ILE A 128 9.29 6.82 1.08
C ILE A 128 10.72 7.13 0.64
N LYS A 129 11.19 8.34 0.94
CA LYS A 129 12.54 8.79 0.54
C LYS A 129 13.65 8.13 1.32
N GLU A 130 13.38 7.67 2.52
CA GLU A 130 14.36 6.96 3.33
C GLU A 130 14.66 5.58 2.74
#